data_a8edb979ab3342f5975c95bf2fa7cc0a
#
_entry.id   a8edb979ab3342f5975c95bf2fa7cc0a
#
_cell.length_a   1.000
_cell.length_b   1.000
_cell.length_c   1.000
_cell.angle_alpha   90.00
_cell.angle_beta   90.00
_cell.angle_gamma   90.00
#
_symmetry.space_group_name_H-M   'P 1'
#
loop_
_entity.id
_entity.type
_entity.pdbx_description
1 polymer ?
#
loop_
_entity_poly.entity_id
_entity_poly.type
_entity_poly.pdbx_seq_one_letter_code
_entity_poly.pdbx_strand_id
1 'polypeptide(L)'
;MNKRFPVDVILQHNVDSTIIPYRIRFTSEEGEKQEYTIKGYTDLTGTQEGTMPDGVFIGFKDYVFRCKLHVGNKERIINLYCKPDRSSWFMTVVR
;
A
#
# COMPACT_ATOMS: atom_id res chain seq x y z
N MET A 1 17.35 -3.46 1.71
CA MET A 1 16.32 -2.43 1.91
C MET A 1 15.44 -2.38 0.67
N ASN A 2 14.14 -2.44 0.84
CA ASN A 2 13.21 -2.41 -0.30
C ASN A 2 13.05 -1.00 -0.83
N LYS A 3 12.92 -0.92 -2.16
CA LYS A 3 12.67 0.36 -2.83
C LYS A 3 11.25 0.84 -2.55
N ARG A 4 11.09 2.15 -2.38
CA ARG A 4 9.79 2.78 -2.15
C ARG A 4 9.31 3.40 -3.44
N PHE A 5 8.04 3.14 -3.78
CA PHE A 5 7.42 3.67 -5.00
C PHE A 5 6.24 4.55 -4.60
N PRO A 6 6.24 5.84 -4.98
CA PRO A 6 5.05 6.66 -4.81
C PRO A 6 3.89 6.09 -5.62
N VAL A 7 2.70 6.04 -5.03
CA VAL A 7 1.51 5.51 -5.70
C VAL A 7 0.30 6.37 -5.38
N ASP A 8 -0.68 6.34 -6.28
CA ASP A 8 -2.03 6.81 -5.99
C ASP A 8 -2.86 5.62 -5.59
N VAL A 9 -3.68 5.77 -4.56
CA VAL A 9 -4.53 4.69 -4.04
C VAL A 9 -5.97 5.13 -4.14
N ILE A 10 -6.79 4.31 -4.78
CA ILE A 10 -8.23 4.49 -4.79
C ILE A 10 -8.78 3.71 -3.61
N LEU A 11 -9.45 4.43 -2.71
CA LEU A 11 -9.96 3.89 -1.45
C LEU A 11 -11.47 3.80 -1.49
N GLN A 12 -12.02 2.77 -0.85
CA GLN A 12 -13.42 2.72 -0.51
C GLN A 12 -13.57 3.26 0.91
N HIS A 13 -14.43 4.26 1.08
CA HIS A 13 -14.75 4.83 2.39
C HIS A 13 -16.06 4.23 2.88
N ASN A 14 -16.03 3.66 4.06
CA ASN A 14 -17.22 3.04 4.67
C ASN A 14 -17.89 4.00 5.64
N VAL A 15 -19.15 3.72 5.93
CA VAL A 15 -19.97 4.56 6.85
C VAL A 15 -19.35 4.62 8.24
N ASP A 16 -18.68 3.55 8.68
CA ASP A 16 -18.05 3.47 10.00
C ASP A 16 -16.67 4.15 10.06
N SER A 17 -16.32 4.93 9.06
CA SER A 17 -15.03 5.65 8.91
C SER A 17 -13.82 4.74 8.60
N THR A 18 -14.05 3.46 8.34
CA THR A 18 -12.97 2.60 7.86
C THR A 18 -12.72 2.84 6.37
N ILE A 19 -11.48 2.55 5.94
CA ILE A 19 -11.10 2.65 4.53
C ILE A 19 -10.57 1.30 4.07
N ILE A 20 -10.83 1.00 2.79
CA ILE A 20 -10.38 -0.23 2.15
C ILE A 20 -9.62 0.16 0.88
N PRO A 21 -8.36 -0.28 0.72
CA PRO A 21 -7.64 -0.02 -0.52
C PRO A 21 -8.23 -0.88 -1.64
N TYR A 22 -8.62 -0.24 -2.72
CA TYR A 22 -9.31 -0.91 -3.83
C TYR A 22 -8.42 -1.08 -5.05
N ARG A 23 -7.66 -0.05 -5.40
CA ARG A 23 -6.83 -0.04 -6.60
C ARG A 23 -5.63 0.89 -6.40
N ILE A 24 -4.50 0.54 -7.01
CA ILE A 24 -3.33 1.40 -7.01
C ILE A 24 -2.97 1.80 -8.43
N ARG A 25 -2.40 3.00 -8.56
CA ARG A 25 -1.83 3.50 -9.80
C ARG A 25 -0.43 4.04 -9.52
N PHE A 26 0.50 3.74 -10.39
CA PHE A 26 1.84 4.31 -10.30
C PHE A 26 2.46 4.44 -11.69
N THR A 27 3.49 5.28 -11.76
CA THR A 27 4.25 5.48 -13.00
C THR A 27 5.57 4.73 -12.87
N SER A 28 5.84 3.85 -13.83
CA SER A 28 7.09 3.08 -13.86
C SER A 28 8.28 3.98 -14.16
N GLU A 29 9.48 3.43 -14.01
CA GLU A 29 10.71 4.17 -14.32
C GLU A 29 10.78 4.59 -15.79
N GLU A 30 10.14 3.84 -16.69
CA GLU A 30 10.05 4.16 -18.10
C GLU A 30 8.96 5.18 -18.42
N GLY A 31 8.25 5.69 -17.43
CA GLY A 31 7.18 6.66 -17.60
C GLY A 31 5.83 6.06 -17.94
N GLU A 32 5.68 4.75 -17.89
CA GLU A 32 4.41 4.09 -18.16
C GLU A 32 3.52 4.12 -16.94
N LYS A 33 2.24 4.49 -17.13
CA LYS A 33 1.24 4.44 -16.07
C LYS A 33 0.71 3.02 -15.95
N GLN A 34 0.71 2.49 -14.73
CA GLN A 34 0.24 1.15 -14.44
C GLN A 34 -0.83 1.22 -13.35
N GLU A 35 -1.85 0.39 -13.50
CA GLU A 35 -2.97 0.35 -12.56
C GLU A 35 -3.29 -1.10 -12.25
N TYR A 36 -3.43 -1.41 -10.95
CA TYR A 36 -3.73 -2.77 -10.49
C TYR A 36 -4.85 -2.76 -9.49
N THR A 37 -5.78 -3.70 -9.65
CA THR A 37 -6.84 -3.94 -8.66
C THR A 37 -6.27 -4.77 -7.51
N ILE A 38 -6.58 -4.36 -6.28
CA ILE A 38 -6.18 -5.09 -5.09
C ILE A 38 -7.15 -6.25 -4.90
N LYS A 39 -6.63 -7.49 -4.94
CA LYS A 39 -7.43 -8.70 -4.85
C LYS A 39 -7.73 -9.13 -3.41
N GLY A 40 -6.88 -8.72 -2.49
CA GLY A 40 -7.08 -8.96 -1.07
C GLY A 40 -6.15 -8.08 -0.27
N TYR A 41 -6.49 -7.86 0.98
CA TYR A 41 -5.67 -7.01 1.85
C TYR A 41 -5.78 -7.46 3.29
N THR A 42 -4.76 -7.10 4.08
CA THR A 42 -4.77 -7.18 5.53
C THR A 42 -4.46 -5.79 6.05
N ASP A 43 -5.33 -5.27 6.91
CA ASP A 43 -5.12 -3.98 7.56
C ASP A 43 -4.21 -4.17 8.76
N LEU A 44 -3.01 -3.60 8.69
CA LEU A 44 -2.02 -3.66 9.75
C LEU A 44 -1.94 -2.34 10.53
N THR A 45 -2.81 -1.39 10.24
CA THR A 45 -2.85 -0.10 10.92
C THR A 45 -3.06 -0.30 12.41
N GLY A 46 -2.19 0.30 13.22
CA GLY A 46 -2.31 0.24 14.68
C GLY A 46 -1.89 -1.07 15.33
N THR A 47 -1.42 -2.05 14.55
CA THR A 47 -1.03 -3.34 15.12
C THR A 47 0.36 -3.31 15.76
N GLN A 48 1.23 -2.41 15.31
CA GLN A 48 2.57 -2.29 15.86
C GLN A 48 3.15 -0.92 15.55
N GLU A 49 4.17 -0.54 16.30
CA GLU A 49 4.99 0.63 16.04
C GLU A 49 6.44 0.17 15.92
N GLY A 50 7.17 0.75 14.98
CA GLY A 50 8.58 0.41 14.79
C GLY A 50 8.91 0.17 13.34
N THR A 51 10.02 -0.51 13.10
CA THR A 51 10.52 -0.76 11.76
C THR A 51 9.96 -2.07 11.22
N MET A 52 9.32 -1.99 10.05
CA MET A 52 8.82 -3.15 9.33
C MET A 52 9.98 -3.93 8.70
N PRO A 53 9.75 -5.22 8.35
CA PRO A 53 10.81 -6.02 7.69
C PRO A 53 11.38 -5.41 6.43
N ASP A 54 10.61 -4.56 5.72
CA ASP A 54 11.08 -3.86 4.53
C ASP A 54 11.85 -2.57 4.82
N GLY A 55 12.12 -2.28 6.09
CA GLY A 55 12.88 -1.11 6.51
C GLY A 55 12.07 0.16 6.71
N VAL A 56 10.75 0.11 6.53
CA VAL A 56 9.89 1.27 6.72
C VAL A 56 9.52 1.40 8.20
N PHE A 57 9.76 2.59 8.79
CA PHE A 57 9.32 2.90 10.14
C PHE A 57 7.86 3.35 10.12
N ILE A 58 7.04 2.78 11.01
CA ILE A 58 5.63 3.11 11.13
C ILE A 58 5.28 3.49 12.57
N GLY A 59 4.35 4.44 12.70
CA GLY A 59 3.70 4.77 13.96
C GLY A 59 2.32 4.15 14.04
N PHE A 60 1.70 4.14 15.22
CA PHE A 60 0.37 3.56 15.43
C PHE A 60 -0.73 4.23 14.60
N LYS A 61 -0.54 5.49 14.22
CA LYS A 61 -1.54 6.23 13.46
C LYS A 61 -1.32 6.17 11.95
N ASP A 62 -0.22 5.58 11.51
CA ASP A 62 0.05 5.42 10.08
C ASP A 62 -0.87 4.35 9.49
N TYR A 63 -1.37 4.59 8.27
CA TYR A 63 -2.13 3.58 7.54
C TYR A 63 -1.16 2.58 6.93
N VAL A 64 -1.38 1.30 7.21
CA VAL A 64 -0.52 0.21 6.72
C VAL A 64 -1.42 -0.92 6.24
N PHE A 65 -1.28 -1.27 4.97
CA PHE A 65 -2.02 -2.39 4.39
C PHE A 65 -1.07 -3.32 3.66
N ARG A 66 -1.18 -4.61 3.91
CA ARG A 66 -0.53 -5.62 3.11
C ARG A 66 -1.53 -6.09 2.06
N CYS A 67 -1.18 -5.96 0.79
CA CYS A 67 -2.11 -6.17 -0.31
C CYS A 67 -1.61 -7.22 -1.27
N LYS A 68 -2.55 -7.94 -1.86
CA LYS A 68 -2.31 -8.94 -2.89
C LYS A 68 -2.76 -8.38 -4.24
N LEU A 69 -1.86 -8.42 -5.21
CA LEU A 69 -2.12 -8.00 -6.58
C LEU A 69 -1.91 -9.18 -7.52
N HIS A 70 -2.65 -9.17 -8.63
CA HIS A 70 -2.35 -10.06 -9.75
C HIS A 70 -1.69 -9.22 -10.85
N VAL A 71 -0.47 -9.59 -11.24
CA VAL A 71 0.28 -8.95 -12.30
C VAL A 71 0.54 -10.00 -13.37
N GLY A 72 -0.23 -9.96 -14.45
CA GLY A 72 -0.24 -11.03 -15.44
C GLY A 72 -0.73 -12.33 -14.79
N ASN A 73 0.06 -13.38 -14.87
CA ASN A 73 -0.27 -14.68 -14.27
C ASN A 73 0.36 -14.88 -12.89
N LYS A 74 0.96 -13.83 -12.33
CA LYS A 74 1.67 -13.93 -11.06
C LYS A 74 0.95 -13.15 -9.97
N GLU A 75 0.99 -13.68 -8.76
CA GLU A 75 0.53 -13.01 -7.57
C GLU A 75 1.70 -12.24 -6.96
N ARG A 76 1.45 -10.99 -6.58
CA ARG A 76 2.46 -10.14 -5.92
C ARG A 76 1.89 -9.61 -4.62
N ILE A 77 2.74 -9.56 -3.61
CA ILE A 77 2.42 -8.96 -2.31
C ILE A 77 3.13 -7.62 -2.22
N ILE A 78 2.38 -6.59 -1.86
CA ILE A 78 2.93 -5.26 -1.60
C ILE A 78 2.49 -4.77 -0.24
N ASN A 79 3.25 -3.85 0.33
CA ASN A 79 2.81 -3.09 1.50
C ASN A 79 2.52 -1.67 1.06
N LEU A 80 1.37 -1.13 1.51
CA LEU A 80 0.98 0.26 1.29
C LEU A 80 1.13 1.03 2.59
N TYR A 81 1.69 2.22 2.50
CA TYR A 81 1.92 3.08 3.65
C TYR A 81 1.43 4.49 3.38
N CYS A 82 0.81 5.10 4.39
CA CYS A 82 0.39 6.49 4.33
C CYS A 82 0.41 7.09 5.73
N LYS A 83 0.81 8.34 5.82
CA LYS A 83 0.75 9.08 7.08
C LYS A 83 -0.69 9.41 7.45
N PRO A 84 -0.97 9.74 8.73
CA PRO A 84 -2.34 9.99 9.19
C PRO A 84 -3.09 11.06 8.42
N ASP A 85 -2.40 12.04 7.85
CA ASP A 85 -3.00 13.10 7.06
C ASP A 85 -3.44 12.67 5.66
N ARG A 86 -3.08 11.45 5.27
CA ARG A 86 -3.39 10.85 3.96
C ARG A 86 -2.92 11.68 2.77
N SER A 87 -1.84 12.46 2.96
CA SER A 87 -1.33 13.35 1.93
C SER A 87 -0.65 12.62 0.78
N SER A 88 -0.02 11.48 1.05
CA SER A 88 0.66 10.70 0.01
C SER A 88 0.80 9.26 0.43
N TRP A 89 0.72 8.38 -0.55
CA TRP A 89 0.91 6.95 -0.37
C TRP A 89 2.19 6.49 -1.06
N PHE A 90 2.82 5.49 -0.50
CA PHE A 90 3.89 4.78 -1.18
C PHE A 90 3.77 3.27 -0.92
N MET A 91 4.41 2.49 -1.78
CA MET A 91 4.40 1.04 -1.64
C MET A 91 5.81 0.47 -1.64
N THR A 92 5.95 -0.70 -1.04
CA THR A 92 7.11 -1.56 -1.19
C THR A 92 6.64 -2.91 -1.70
N VAL A 93 7.50 -3.60 -2.44
CA VAL A 93 7.19 -4.94 -2.95
C VAL A 93 7.79 -5.96 -2.00
N VAL A 94 6.97 -6.89 -1.52
CA VAL A 94 7.41 -7.97 -0.64
C VAL A 94 7.97 -9.10 -1.51
N ARG A 95 9.19 -9.50 -1.23
CA ARG A 95 9.86 -10.56 -1.96
C ARG A 95 9.99 -11.82 -1.14
#